data_96b6cdae081761f1e29cc78340154137
#
_entry.id   96b6cdae081761f1e29cc78340154137
#
_cell.length_a   1.000
_cell.length_b   1.000
_cell.length_c   1.000
_cell.angle_alpha   90.00
_cell.angle_beta   90.00
_cell.angle_gamma   90.00
#
_symmetry.space_group_name_H-M   'P 1'
#
loop_
_entity.id
_entity.type
_entity.pdbx_description
1 polymer ?
#
loop_
_entity_poly.entity_id
_entity_poly.type
_entity_poly.pdbx_seq_one_letter_code
_entity_poly.pdbx_strand_id
1 'polypeptide(L)'
;MANLTAEQRKEALAKIEENLANNVISLGEAIKQIRTNLYGMTQTQYAKFIKISDKTLRDVEKGNTDPRLSVLNKLLSPGGFKVSAHRVQRIV
;
A
#
# COMPACT_ATOMS: atom_id res chain seq x y z
N MET A 1 -0.32 -17.06 5.29
CA MET A 1 -0.65 -15.82 6.00
C MET A 1 0.47 -15.41 6.93
N ALA A 2 0.72 -14.12 7.04
CA ALA A 2 1.71 -13.62 7.98
C ALA A 2 1.18 -13.71 9.40
N ASN A 3 1.95 -14.33 10.30
CA ASN A 3 1.57 -14.49 11.69
C ASN A 3 2.34 -13.47 12.54
N LEU A 4 1.95 -12.20 12.39
CA LEU A 4 2.59 -11.13 13.14
C LEU A 4 1.96 -10.95 14.51
N THR A 5 2.80 -10.70 15.51
CA THR A 5 2.33 -10.22 16.80
C THR A 5 1.80 -8.80 16.63
N ALA A 6 1.03 -8.31 17.62
CA ALA A 6 0.54 -6.92 17.61
C ALA A 6 1.71 -5.93 17.50
N GLU A 7 2.80 -6.19 18.22
CA GLU A 7 4.00 -5.36 18.18
C GLU A 7 4.64 -5.35 16.80
N GLN A 8 4.81 -6.52 16.20
CA GLN A 8 5.40 -6.64 14.87
C GLN A 8 4.55 -5.97 13.81
N ARG A 9 3.23 -6.09 13.92
CA ARG A 9 2.30 -5.43 13.01
C ARG A 9 2.41 -3.92 13.13
N LYS A 10 2.47 -3.41 14.34
CA LYS A 10 2.64 -1.98 14.60
C LYS A 10 3.94 -1.45 14.01
N GLU A 11 5.03 -2.18 14.20
CA GLU A 11 6.34 -1.82 13.65
C GLU A 11 6.33 -1.80 12.12
N ALA A 12 5.72 -2.81 11.51
CA ALA A 12 5.62 -2.90 10.05
C ALA A 12 4.83 -1.72 9.48
N LEU A 13 3.71 -1.37 10.11
CA LEU A 13 2.90 -0.23 9.70
C LEU A 13 3.65 1.09 9.85
N ALA A 14 4.35 1.28 10.97
CA ALA A 14 5.13 2.47 11.23
C ALA A 14 6.24 2.64 10.19
N LYS A 15 6.87 1.53 9.79
CA LYS A 15 7.93 1.54 8.78
C LYS A 15 7.40 1.96 7.41
N ILE A 16 6.25 1.42 7.02
CA ILE A 16 5.60 1.78 5.75
C ILE A 16 5.26 3.26 5.76
N GLU A 17 4.66 3.76 6.84
CA GLU A 17 4.27 5.15 6.98
C GLU A 17 5.48 6.08 6.88
N GLU A 18 6.56 5.76 7.58
CA GLU A 18 7.79 6.54 7.55
C GLU A 18 8.39 6.57 6.13
N ASN A 19 8.45 5.42 5.48
CA ASN A 19 9.02 5.34 4.13
C ASN A 19 8.18 6.09 3.10
N LEU A 20 6.86 6.09 3.26
CA LEU A 20 5.98 6.90 2.41
C LEU A 20 6.20 8.39 2.65
N ALA A 21 6.27 8.80 3.91
CA ALA A 21 6.45 10.21 4.28
C ALA A 21 7.78 10.76 3.75
N ASN A 22 8.80 9.92 3.71
CA ASN A 22 10.14 10.29 3.25
C ASN A 22 10.37 10.01 1.76
N ASN A 23 9.34 9.63 1.04
CA ASN A 23 9.40 9.30 -0.40
C ASN A 23 10.42 8.21 -0.72
N VAL A 24 10.66 7.29 0.22
CA VAL A 24 11.56 6.15 0.01
C VAL A 24 10.88 5.06 -0.81
N ILE A 25 9.58 4.92 -0.66
CA ILE A 25 8.78 3.96 -1.41
C ILE A 25 7.62 4.66 -2.11
N SER A 26 7.17 4.08 -3.21
CA SER A 26 5.98 4.52 -3.93
C SER A 26 4.71 3.96 -3.28
N LEU A 27 3.55 4.48 -3.70
CA LEU A 27 2.27 3.92 -3.26
C LEU A 27 2.13 2.45 -3.67
N GLY A 28 2.59 2.09 -4.87
CA GLY A 28 2.56 0.70 -5.33
C GLY A 28 3.40 -0.22 -4.46
N GLU A 29 4.57 0.25 -4.06
CA GLU A 29 5.44 -0.50 -3.15
C GLU A 29 4.82 -0.62 -1.75
N ALA A 30 4.17 0.44 -1.27
CA ALA A 30 3.48 0.40 0.01
C ALA A 30 2.36 -0.64 0.00
N ILE A 31 1.57 -0.67 -1.07
CA ILE A 31 0.50 -1.66 -1.26
C ILE A 31 1.08 -3.08 -1.26
N LYS A 32 2.18 -3.28 -1.97
CA LYS A 32 2.87 -4.58 -1.98
C LYS A 32 3.32 -4.99 -0.58
N GLN A 33 3.89 -4.07 0.19
CA GLN A 33 4.33 -4.35 1.55
C GLN A 33 3.17 -4.66 2.48
N ILE A 34 2.05 -3.95 2.35
CA ILE A 34 0.83 -4.27 3.10
C ILE A 34 0.39 -5.69 2.78
N ARG A 35 0.31 -6.02 1.50
CA ARG A 35 -0.12 -7.34 1.04
C ARG A 35 0.79 -8.45 1.55
N THR A 36 2.09 -8.29 1.39
CA THR A 36 3.06 -9.34 1.72
C THR A 36 3.43 -9.37 3.20
N ASN A 37 3.73 -8.22 3.79
CA ASN A 37 4.26 -8.16 5.16
C ASN A 37 3.18 -8.24 6.23
N LEU A 38 2.00 -7.66 5.98
CA LEU A 38 0.92 -7.67 6.97
C LEU A 38 -0.01 -8.86 6.80
N TYR A 39 -0.28 -9.26 5.56
CA TYR A 39 -1.29 -10.29 5.29
C TYR A 39 -0.72 -11.59 4.73
N GLY A 40 0.51 -11.56 4.21
CA GLY A 40 1.10 -12.75 3.60
C GLY A 40 0.29 -13.31 2.43
N MET A 41 -0.35 -12.42 1.67
CA MET A 41 -1.21 -12.79 0.56
C MET A 41 -0.48 -12.68 -0.78
N THR A 42 -0.83 -13.58 -1.72
CA THR A 42 -0.45 -13.43 -3.11
C THR A 42 -1.25 -12.29 -3.74
N GLN A 43 -0.83 -11.84 -4.92
CA GLN A 43 -1.59 -10.82 -5.66
C GLN A 43 -3.02 -11.26 -5.92
N THR A 44 -3.20 -12.51 -6.35
CA THR A 44 -4.53 -13.07 -6.63
C THR A 44 -5.41 -13.07 -5.39
N GLN A 45 -4.86 -13.48 -4.24
CA GLN A 45 -5.60 -13.50 -2.99
C GLN A 45 -6.00 -12.09 -2.56
N TYR A 46 -5.08 -11.15 -2.64
CA TYR A 46 -5.32 -9.77 -2.21
C TYR A 46 -6.34 -9.08 -3.12
N ALA A 47 -6.19 -9.26 -4.43
CA ALA A 47 -7.13 -8.70 -5.41
C ALA A 47 -8.55 -9.21 -5.16
N LYS A 48 -8.69 -10.51 -4.90
CA LYS A 48 -9.97 -11.13 -4.59
C LYS A 48 -10.56 -10.59 -3.29
N PHE A 49 -9.71 -10.45 -2.27
CA PHE A 49 -10.11 -9.91 -0.96
C PHE A 49 -10.65 -8.48 -1.07
N ILE A 50 -10.00 -7.65 -1.90
CA ILE A 50 -10.38 -6.24 -2.08
C ILE A 50 -11.41 -6.07 -3.18
N LYS A 51 -11.66 -7.11 -3.98
CA LYS A 51 -12.62 -7.10 -5.10
C LYS A 51 -12.19 -6.19 -6.24
N ILE A 52 -10.94 -6.36 -6.66
CA ILE A 52 -10.40 -5.74 -7.88
C ILE A 52 -9.77 -6.83 -8.73
N SER A 53 -9.44 -6.51 -9.99
CA SER A 53 -8.79 -7.48 -10.86
C SER A 53 -7.31 -7.65 -10.52
N ASP A 54 -6.79 -8.86 -10.78
CA ASP A 54 -5.36 -9.15 -10.62
C ASP A 54 -4.51 -8.20 -11.44
N LYS A 55 -4.96 -7.89 -12.65
CA LYS A 55 -4.25 -6.99 -13.56
C LYS A 55 -4.13 -5.58 -12.96
N THR A 56 -5.23 -5.08 -12.40
CA THR A 56 -5.22 -3.76 -11.76
C THR A 56 -4.21 -3.72 -10.62
N LEU A 57 -4.22 -4.73 -9.76
CA LEU A 57 -3.29 -4.79 -8.63
C LEU A 57 -1.84 -4.85 -9.11
N ARG A 58 -1.55 -5.72 -10.08
CA ARG A 58 -0.18 -5.82 -10.63
C ARG A 58 0.30 -4.52 -11.21
N ASP A 59 -0.55 -3.85 -12.00
CA ASP A 59 -0.18 -2.59 -12.64
C ASP A 59 0.06 -1.48 -11.62
N VAL A 60 -0.76 -1.42 -10.57
CA VAL A 60 -0.60 -0.44 -9.49
C VAL A 60 0.69 -0.70 -8.72
N GLU A 61 0.96 -1.95 -8.37
CA GLU A 61 2.19 -2.30 -7.62
C GLU A 61 3.46 -1.98 -8.42
N LYS A 62 3.39 -2.12 -9.73
CA LYS A 62 4.52 -1.81 -10.62
C LYS A 62 4.65 -0.32 -10.94
N GLY A 63 3.61 0.45 -10.67
CA GLY A 63 3.59 1.85 -11.06
C GLY A 63 3.37 2.08 -12.55
N ASN A 64 2.77 1.11 -13.25
CA ASN A 64 2.56 1.16 -14.69
C ASN A 64 1.24 1.79 -15.10
N THR A 65 0.47 2.27 -14.16
CA THR A 65 -0.87 2.80 -14.42
C THR A 65 -1.12 4.03 -13.58
N ASP A 66 -2.14 4.77 -13.96
CA ASP A 66 -2.59 5.96 -13.23
C ASP A 66 -3.97 5.62 -12.64
N PRO A 67 -3.99 4.95 -11.49
CA PRO A 67 -5.24 4.43 -10.94
C PRO A 67 -6.12 5.55 -10.38
N ARG A 68 -7.42 5.28 -10.36
CA ARG A 68 -8.38 6.18 -9.72
C ARG A 68 -8.10 6.23 -8.22
N LEU A 69 -8.40 7.39 -7.62
CA LEU A 69 -8.26 7.59 -6.19
C LEU A 69 -9.02 6.54 -5.38
N SER A 70 -10.23 6.19 -5.83
CA SER A 70 -11.04 5.18 -5.15
C SER A 70 -10.38 3.81 -5.13
N VAL A 71 -9.66 3.46 -6.19
CA VAL A 71 -8.91 2.20 -6.27
C VAL A 71 -7.72 2.22 -5.32
N LEU A 72 -6.97 3.32 -5.30
CA LEU A 72 -5.85 3.48 -4.37
C LEU A 72 -6.29 3.37 -2.92
N ASN A 73 -7.36 4.05 -2.55
CA ASN A 73 -7.88 4.00 -1.18
C ASN A 73 -8.34 2.59 -0.80
N LYS A 74 -8.92 1.88 -1.75
CA LYS A 74 -9.33 0.49 -1.54
C LYS A 74 -8.13 -0.41 -1.26
N LEU A 75 -7.06 -0.23 -2.03
CA LEU A 75 -5.83 -1.02 -1.89
C LEU A 75 -5.06 -0.71 -0.61
N LEU A 76 -5.13 0.53 -0.15
CA LEU A 76 -4.43 0.98 1.06
C LEU A 76 -5.22 0.73 2.35
N SER A 77 -6.52 0.60 2.24
CA SER A 77 -7.43 0.45 3.38
C SER A 77 -7.07 -0.70 4.33
N PRO A 78 -6.68 -1.91 3.85
CA PRO A 78 -6.31 -2.98 4.76
C PRO A 78 -5.13 -2.67 5.68
N GLY A 79 -4.27 -1.74 5.30
CA GLY A 79 -3.18 -1.25 6.15
C GLY A 79 -3.57 -0.06 7.02
N GLY A 80 -4.81 0.40 6.90
CA GLY A 80 -5.28 1.57 7.63
C GLY A 80 -4.87 2.89 7.00
N PHE A 81 -4.42 2.86 5.75
CA PHE A 81 -4.00 4.07 5.02
C PHE A 81 -5.09 4.57 4.08
N LYS A 82 -5.01 5.83 3.75
CA LYS A 82 -5.76 6.43 2.66
C LYS A 82 -4.90 7.49 1.99
N VAL A 83 -5.20 7.79 0.75
CA VAL A 83 -4.47 8.83 0.01
C VAL A 83 -4.75 10.19 0.65
N SER A 84 -3.70 10.95 0.80
CA SER A 84 -3.75 12.28 1.39
C SER A 84 -2.78 13.18 0.62
N ALA A 85 -2.72 14.43 1.01
CA ALA A 85 -1.82 15.39 0.39
C ALA A 85 -1.10 16.18 1.47
N HIS A 86 0.12 16.58 1.16
CA HIS A 86 0.87 17.50 2.03
C HIS A 86 1.50 18.58 1.18
N ARG A 87 1.78 19.70 1.81
CA ARG A 87 2.42 20.80 1.10
C ARG A 87 3.87 20.47 0.81
N VAL A 88 4.26 20.70 -0.43
CA VAL A 88 5.66 20.63 -0.82
C VAL A 88 6.22 22.04 -0.70
N GLN A 89 7.22 22.22 0.15
CA GLN A 89 7.86 23.49 0.29
C GLN A 89 8.73 23.76 -0.94
N ARG A 90 8.49 24.90 -1.57
CA ARG A 90 9.26 25.31 -2.73
C ARG A 90 10.05 26.55 -2.41
N ILE A 91 11.30 26.55 -2.84
CA ILE A 91 12.12 27.74 -2.88
C ILE A 91 11.99 28.32 -4.28
N VAL A 92 11.45 29.49 -4.38
CA VAL A 92 11.21 30.15 -5.66
C VAL A 92 12.27 31.23 -5.88
#